data_0711ab7c3f06e9b353c9d821c92a1840
#
_entry.id   0711ab7c3f06e9b353c9d821c92a1840
#
_cell.length_a   1.000
_cell.length_b   1.000
_cell.length_c   1.000
_cell.angle_alpha   90.00
_cell.angle_beta   90.00
_cell.angle_gamma   90.00
#
_symmetry.space_group_name_H-M   'P 1'
#
loop_
_entity.id
_entity.type
_entity.pdbx_description
1 polymer ?
#
loop_
_entity_poly.entity_id
_entity_poly.type
_entity_poly.pdbx_seq_one_letter_code
_entity_poly.pdbx_strand_id
1 'polypeptide(L)'
;MGRRNTGRIALKGIGALAGLAALLACSPQTQAESPAGQTVRTAEAVAPDVHPVSGLRIIPLTVISDTEKIGFHVEVAETREAQARGLMFRTELGDFEGMIFPYDGTTAQSFWMRNTPLPLDIIFIGPDKKISNIAAMTEPYSLDPVYSVGNVLGVLELRGGRAEELGIEPGDHVEW
;
A
#
# COMPACT_ATOMS: atom_id res chain seq x y z
N MET A 1 49.16 -36.72 -22.38
CA MET A 1 48.97 -36.93 -23.80
C MET A 1 47.99 -35.87 -24.27
N GLY A 2 48.39 -34.81 -24.82
CA GLY A 2 48.95 -34.44 -26.10
C GLY A 2 47.79 -33.94 -26.95
N ARG A 3 47.79 -32.85 -27.56
CA ARG A 3 48.69 -32.01 -28.31
C ARG A 3 48.05 -30.65 -28.65
N ARG A 4 48.90 -29.68 -28.67
CA ARG A 4 48.75 -28.32 -29.25
C ARG A 4 48.32 -28.38 -30.72
N ASN A 5 47.65 -27.31 -31.21
CA ASN A 5 48.04 -26.77 -32.52
C ASN A 5 47.75 -25.28 -32.61
N THR A 6 48.82 -24.60 -33.01
CA THR A 6 48.98 -23.18 -33.34
C THR A 6 48.61 -22.95 -34.81
N GLY A 7 48.06 -21.79 -35.13
CA GLY A 7 47.87 -21.34 -36.51
C GLY A 7 47.77 -19.80 -36.58
N ARG A 8 48.93 -19.15 -36.74
CA ARG A 8 49.06 -17.72 -37.14
C ARG A 8 48.87 -17.64 -38.64
N ILE A 9 48.17 -16.61 -39.13
CA ILE A 9 48.52 -15.93 -40.39
C ILE A 9 48.07 -14.44 -40.30
N ALA A 10 49.03 -13.55 -40.58
CA ALA A 10 48.89 -12.11 -40.75
C ALA A 10 48.59 -11.80 -42.22
N LEU A 11 47.97 -10.70 -42.57
CA LEU A 11 48.44 -9.72 -43.56
C LEU A 11 47.52 -8.47 -43.73
N LYS A 12 48.07 -7.35 -43.50
CA LYS A 12 48.09 -6.03 -44.12
C LYS A 12 46.91 -5.61 -45.07
N GLY A 13 46.38 -4.43 -44.81
CA GLY A 13 45.65 -3.60 -45.76
C GLY A 13 45.49 -2.16 -45.25
N ILE A 14 46.32 -1.27 -45.81
CA ILE A 14 46.33 0.18 -45.57
C ILE A 14 45.19 0.81 -46.38
N GLY A 15 44.44 1.75 -45.78
CA GLY A 15 43.49 2.61 -46.47
C GLY A 15 43.08 3.80 -45.59
N ALA A 16 43.78 4.91 -45.79
CA ALA A 16 43.43 6.21 -45.20
C ALA A 16 42.30 6.85 -45.98
N LEU A 17 41.27 7.39 -45.31
CA LEU A 17 40.52 8.55 -45.82
C LEU A 17 39.92 9.34 -44.64
N ALA A 18 40.23 10.60 -44.65
CA ALA A 18 39.76 11.65 -43.73
C ALA A 18 38.27 11.90 -43.85
N GLY A 19 37.57 12.18 -42.76
CA GLY A 19 36.19 12.62 -42.80
C GLY A 19 35.70 13.12 -41.45
N LEU A 20 35.83 14.41 -41.24
CA LEU A 20 35.01 15.38 -40.54
C LEU A 20 34.45 14.99 -39.16
N ALA A 21 35.02 15.56 -38.11
CA ALA A 21 34.56 15.60 -36.75
C ALA A 21 33.21 16.34 -36.62
N ALA A 22 32.15 15.64 -36.21
CA ALA A 22 30.97 16.26 -35.63
C ALA A 22 31.05 16.01 -34.10
N LEU A 23 31.38 17.03 -33.36
CA LEU A 23 31.33 17.07 -31.91
C LEU A 23 29.87 17.13 -31.48
N LEU A 24 29.24 16.00 -31.23
CA LEU A 24 28.03 15.91 -30.46
C LEU A 24 28.40 15.96 -28.97
N ALA A 25 28.19 17.13 -28.37
CA ALA A 25 28.28 17.31 -26.94
C ALA A 25 27.18 16.45 -26.26
N CYS A 26 27.53 15.28 -25.79
CA CYS A 26 26.73 14.56 -24.81
C CYS A 26 26.88 15.28 -23.47
N SER A 27 25.86 16.04 -23.09
CA SER A 27 25.69 16.48 -21.70
C SER A 27 25.46 15.23 -20.84
N PRO A 28 26.21 15.04 -19.72
CA PRO A 28 25.85 14.03 -18.77
C PRO A 28 24.55 14.45 -18.08
N GLN A 29 23.45 13.78 -18.40
CA GLN A 29 22.27 13.81 -17.55
C GLN A 29 22.67 13.13 -16.22
N THR A 30 22.84 13.95 -15.21
CA THR A 30 22.91 13.50 -13.83
C THR A 30 21.55 12.87 -13.51
N GLN A 31 21.44 11.55 -13.64
CA GLN A 31 20.35 10.80 -13.04
C GLN A 31 20.52 10.97 -11.54
N ALA A 32 19.60 11.72 -10.95
CA ALA A 32 19.43 11.70 -9.52
C ALA A 32 19.03 10.26 -9.14
N GLU A 33 19.94 9.55 -8.50
CA GLU A 33 19.66 8.27 -7.85
C GLU A 33 18.54 8.53 -6.82
N SER A 34 17.35 8.01 -7.13
CA SER A 34 16.29 7.84 -6.14
C SER A 34 16.78 6.92 -5.03
N PRO A 35 16.54 7.25 -3.76
CA PRO A 35 16.89 6.35 -2.67
C PRO A 35 16.23 5.00 -2.88
N ALA A 36 17.03 3.95 -2.72
CA ALA A 36 16.72 2.58 -3.05
C ALA A 36 15.39 2.10 -2.43
N GLY A 37 14.50 1.63 -3.27
CA GLY A 37 13.86 0.34 -3.03
C GLY A 37 12.50 0.31 -2.36
N GLN A 38 11.69 1.39 -2.27
CA GLN A 38 10.28 1.21 -1.87
C GLN A 38 9.38 1.05 -3.10
N THR A 39 8.75 -0.12 -3.23
CA THR A 39 7.70 -0.33 -4.23
C THR A 39 6.44 0.40 -3.78
N VAL A 40 5.83 1.19 -4.67
CA VAL A 40 4.54 1.85 -4.39
C VAL A 40 3.44 1.05 -5.07
N ARG A 41 2.52 0.51 -4.30
CA ARG A 41 1.29 -0.11 -4.80
C ARG A 41 0.13 0.84 -4.50
N THR A 42 -0.49 1.38 -5.53
CA THR A 42 -1.60 2.32 -5.39
C THR A 42 -2.72 1.99 -6.36
N ALA A 43 -3.93 2.43 -6.04
CA ALA A 43 -5.01 2.48 -7.02
C ALA A 43 -4.66 3.50 -8.11
N GLU A 44 -4.69 3.09 -9.37
CA GLU A 44 -4.35 3.96 -10.52
C GLU A 44 -5.46 4.98 -10.89
N ALA A 45 -6.68 4.82 -10.37
CA ALA A 45 -7.78 5.72 -10.66
C ALA A 45 -7.89 6.84 -9.63
N VAL A 46 -8.19 8.06 -10.10
CA VAL A 46 -8.57 9.17 -9.21
C VAL A 46 -9.87 8.77 -8.52
N ALA A 47 -9.84 8.57 -7.20
CA ALA A 47 -11.04 8.28 -6.43
C ALA A 47 -11.97 9.49 -6.42
N PRO A 48 -13.30 9.30 -6.43
CA PRO A 48 -14.24 10.40 -6.22
C PRO A 48 -14.05 10.99 -4.82
N ASP A 49 -14.32 12.29 -4.65
CA ASP A 49 -14.20 12.96 -3.36
C ASP A 49 -15.17 12.42 -2.30
N VAL A 50 -16.28 11.81 -2.75
CA VAL A 50 -17.38 11.29 -1.92
C VAL A 50 -17.81 9.92 -2.43
N HIS A 51 -17.95 8.96 -1.52
CA HIS A 51 -18.39 7.61 -1.88
C HIS A 51 -19.88 7.58 -2.26
N PRO A 52 -20.26 7.01 -3.43
CA PRO A 52 -21.63 7.12 -3.96
C PRO A 52 -22.70 6.43 -3.10
N VAL A 53 -22.34 5.42 -2.30
CA VAL A 53 -23.29 4.67 -1.46
C VAL A 53 -23.41 5.26 -0.06
N SER A 54 -22.30 5.60 0.60
CA SER A 54 -22.31 6.11 1.97
C SER A 54 -22.48 7.62 2.05
N GLY A 55 -22.06 8.36 1.02
CA GLY A 55 -21.94 9.81 1.06
C GLY A 55 -20.77 10.30 1.91
N LEU A 56 -19.89 9.40 2.39
CA LEU A 56 -18.73 9.76 3.18
C LEU A 56 -17.59 10.27 2.28
N ARG A 57 -16.82 11.21 2.80
CA ARG A 57 -15.61 11.71 2.15
C ARG A 57 -14.58 10.57 1.99
N ILE A 58 -13.94 10.54 0.83
CA ILE A 58 -12.83 9.61 0.55
C ILE A 58 -11.52 10.38 0.68
N ILE A 59 -10.54 9.77 1.33
CA ILE A 59 -9.18 10.31 1.45
C ILE A 59 -8.14 9.28 1.03
N PRO A 60 -6.96 9.70 0.61
CA PRO A 60 -5.82 8.82 0.51
C PRO A 60 -5.34 8.41 1.90
N LEU A 61 -4.97 7.14 2.05
CA LEU A 61 -4.33 6.57 3.23
C LEU A 61 -3.17 5.70 2.76
N THR A 62 -2.05 5.75 3.46
CA THR A 62 -0.86 4.96 3.12
C THR A 62 -0.44 4.09 4.30
N VAL A 63 -0.27 2.80 4.07
CA VAL A 63 0.43 1.89 4.97
C VAL A 63 1.88 1.78 4.53
N ILE A 64 2.82 1.94 5.45
CA ILE A 64 4.26 1.98 5.20
C ILE A 64 4.91 0.86 6.00
N SER A 65 5.39 -0.16 5.31
CA SER A 65 6.25 -1.20 5.86
C SER A 65 7.73 -0.88 5.60
N ASP A 66 8.63 -1.74 6.05
CA ASP A 66 10.07 -1.59 5.81
C ASP A 66 10.43 -1.63 4.32
N THR A 67 9.61 -2.27 3.49
CA THR A 67 9.91 -2.55 2.08
C THR A 67 8.98 -1.87 1.09
N GLU A 68 7.77 -1.53 1.50
CA GLU A 68 6.71 -1.06 0.59
C GLU A 68 5.92 0.11 1.17
N LYS A 69 5.35 0.92 0.26
CA LYS A 69 4.29 1.90 0.54
C LYS A 69 3.04 1.47 -0.21
N ILE A 70 1.96 1.25 0.53
CA ILE A 70 0.70 0.75 0.00
C ILE A 70 -0.36 1.83 0.18
N GLY A 71 -0.87 2.37 -0.93
CA GLY A 71 -1.87 3.43 -0.93
C GLY A 71 -3.28 2.89 -1.08
N PHE A 72 -4.20 3.42 -0.29
CA PHE A 72 -5.63 3.14 -0.29
C PHE A 72 -6.43 4.41 -0.48
N HIS A 73 -7.68 4.26 -0.95
CA HIS A 73 -8.70 5.30 -0.93
C HIS A 73 -9.77 4.88 0.09
N VAL A 74 -9.84 5.58 1.20
CA VAL A 74 -10.69 5.16 2.31
C VAL A 74 -11.79 6.17 2.61
N GLU A 75 -12.99 5.67 2.88
CA GLU A 75 -14.09 6.46 3.41
C GLU A 75 -13.79 6.86 4.85
N VAL A 76 -14.16 8.07 5.25
CA VAL A 76 -13.87 8.57 6.60
C VAL A 76 -15.14 8.57 7.44
N ALA A 77 -15.20 7.70 8.44
CA ALA A 77 -16.28 7.62 9.42
C ALA A 77 -16.01 8.57 10.62
N GLU A 78 -16.25 9.88 10.42
CA GLU A 78 -15.97 10.92 11.44
C GLU A 78 -17.07 11.09 12.47
N THR A 79 -18.34 10.87 12.07
CA THR A 79 -19.46 11.06 12.98
C THR A 79 -19.81 9.78 13.74
N ARG A 80 -20.46 9.90 14.89
CA ARG A 80 -20.92 8.72 15.65
C ARG A 80 -21.86 7.84 14.84
N GLU A 81 -22.72 8.44 14.02
CA GLU A 81 -23.64 7.73 13.13
C GLU A 81 -22.90 6.97 12.05
N ALA A 82 -21.87 7.59 11.42
CA ALA A 82 -21.02 6.95 10.43
C ALA A 82 -20.22 5.80 11.06
N GLN A 83 -19.64 6.01 12.24
CA GLN A 83 -18.91 4.98 12.98
C GLN A 83 -19.82 3.82 13.40
N ALA A 84 -21.03 4.11 13.88
CA ALA A 84 -21.99 3.07 14.25
C ALA A 84 -22.50 2.26 13.05
N ARG A 85 -22.53 2.86 11.86
CA ARG A 85 -22.91 2.19 10.62
C ARG A 85 -21.75 1.41 10.02
N GLY A 86 -20.56 1.99 9.95
CA GLY A 86 -19.40 1.38 9.30
C GLY A 86 -19.71 0.83 7.91
N LEU A 87 -19.20 -0.36 7.61
CA LEU A 87 -19.43 -1.09 6.37
C LEU A 87 -20.66 -2.01 6.40
N MET A 88 -21.61 -1.77 7.32
CA MET A 88 -22.87 -2.53 7.35
C MET A 88 -23.59 -2.48 5.99
N PHE A 89 -24.12 -3.63 5.57
CA PHE A 89 -24.87 -3.82 4.32
C PHE A 89 -24.04 -3.63 3.05
N ARG A 90 -22.69 -3.50 3.15
CA ARG A 90 -21.83 -3.51 1.97
C ARG A 90 -21.67 -4.93 1.45
N THR A 91 -21.85 -5.10 0.15
CA THR A 91 -21.70 -6.37 -0.55
C THR A 91 -20.41 -6.43 -1.37
N GLU A 92 -19.75 -5.28 -1.53
CA GLU A 92 -18.50 -5.13 -2.30
C GLU A 92 -17.56 -4.14 -1.59
N LEU A 93 -16.27 -4.41 -1.64
CA LEU A 93 -15.19 -3.54 -1.21
C LEU A 93 -13.97 -3.84 -2.08
N GLY A 94 -13.47 -2.85 -2.78
CA GLY A 94 -12.35 -3.00 -3.71
C GLY A 94 -11.01 -3.26 -3.01
N ASP A 95 -10.05 -3.76 -3.76
CA ASP A 95 -8.71 -4.15 -3.23
C ASP A 95 -7.92 -3.00 -2.59
N PHE A 96 -8.17 -1.78 -3.03
CA PHE A 96 -7.53 -0.57 -2.50
C PHE A 96 -8.54 0.42 -1.91
N GLU A 97 -9.71 -0.08 -1.53
CA GLU A 97 -10.76 0.64 -0.82
C GLU A 97 -10.82 0.20 0.64
N GLY A 98 -11.41 1.05 1.48
CA GLY A 98 -11.61 0.75 2.89
C GLY A 98 -12.37 1.84 3.61
N MET A 99 -12.43 1.73 4.93
CA MET A 99 -13.00 2.75 5.80
C MET A 99 -12.07 3.02 6.97
N ILE A 100 -11.78 4.29 7.21
CA ILE A 100 -11.01 4.74 8.39
C ILE A 100 -11.97 5.35 9.43
N PHE A 101 -11.81 4.93 10.68
CA PHE A 101 -12.52 5.43 11.85
C PHE A 101 -11.52 6.19 12.71
N PRO A 102 -11.47 7.54 12.64
CA PRO A 102 -10.55 8.33 13.45
C PRO A 102 -11.00 8.40 14.90
N TYR A 103 -10.03 8.33 15.82
CA TYR A 103 -10.18 8.49 17.26
C TYR A 103 -9.13 9.46 17.80
N ASP A 104 -9.21 9.78 19.09
CA ASP A 104 -8.31 10.75 19.77
C ASP A 104 -7.05 10.12 20.39
N GLY A 105 -6.89 8.81 20.28
CA GLY A 105 -5.73 8.10 20.82
C GLY A 105 -5.78 7.84 22.33
N THR A 106 -6.90 8.12 22.99
CA THR A 106 -7.00 8.03 24.45
C THR A 106 -7.69 6.79 24.98
N THR A 107 -8.40 6.02 24.11
CA THR A 107 -9.18 4.87 24.51
C THR A 107 -8.94 3.67 23.60
N ALA A 108 -9.06 2.48 24.18
CA ALA A 108 -9.17 1.24 23.42
C ALA A 108 -10.55 1.16 22.74
N GLN A 109 -10.61 0.45 21.62
CA GLN A 109 -11.83 0.30 20.84
C GLN A 109 -12.16 -1.19 20.62
N SER A 110 -13.43 -1.43 20.32
CA SER A 110 -13.91 -2.75 19.91
C SER A 110 -14.85 -2.64 18.73
N PHE A 111 -14.78 -3.63 17.85
CA PHE A 111 -15.57 -3.71 16.63
C PHE A 111 -16.26 -5.05 16.52
N TRP A 112 -17.41 -5.07 15.88
CA TRP A 112 -18.20 -6.27 15.61
C TRP A 112 -18.60 -6.30 14.13
N MET A 113 -19.06 -7.45 13.65
CA MET A 113 -19.48 -7.63 12.25
C MET A 113 -21.00 -7.59 12.07
N ARG A 114 -21.71 -6.91 13.00
CA ARG A 114 -23.17 -6.80 12.90
C ARG A 114 -23.59 -6.21 11.54
N ASN A 115 -24.53 -6.89 10.87
CA ASN A 115 -25.07 -6.50 9.56
C ASN A 115 -23.99 -6.32 8.46
N THR A 116 -22.81 -6.89 8.62
CA THR A 116 -21.69 -6.80 7.66
C THR A 116 -21.51 -8.15 6.97
N PRO A 117 -21.94 -8.28 5.70
CA PRO A 117 -21.93 -9.54 4.96
C PRO A 117 -20.54 -9.91 4.41
N LEU A 118 -19.61 -8.96 4.35
CA LEU A 118 -18.23 -9.18 3.88
C LEU A 118 -17.35 -9.58 5.05
N PRO A 119 -16.41 -10.54 4.88
CA PRO A 119 -15.28 -10.66 5.81
C PRO A 119 -14.43 -9.40 5.71
N LEU A 120 -13.91 -8.92 6.84
CA LEU A 120 -13.06 -7.74 6.91
C LEU A 120 -11.76 -8.06 7.64
N ASP A 121 -10.70 -7.32 7.28
CA ASP A 121 -9.53 -7.16 8.12
C ASP A 121 -9.69 -5.85 8.90
N ILE A 122 -9.80 -5.95 10.23
CA ILE A 122 -9.93 -4.81 11.13
C ILE A 122 -8.57 -4.51 11.73
N ILE A 123 -7.98 -3.40 11.32
CA ILE A 123 -6.61 -2.99 11.61
C ILE A 123 -6.64 -1.87 12.64
N PHE A 124 -6.13 -2.12 13.84
CA PHE A 124 -6.08 -1.15 14.92
C PHE A 124 -4.76 -0.37 14.87
N ILE A 125 -4.85 0.98 14.90
CA ILE A 125 -3.71 1.89 14.75
C ILE A 125 -3.53 2.65 16.06
N GLY A 126 -2.37 2.51 16.68
CA GLY A 126 -2.02 3.14 17.95
C GLY A 126 -1.78 4.66 17.83
N PRO A 127 -1.62 5.36 18.99
CA PRO A 127 -1.35 6.80 19.02
C PRO A 127 -0.03 7.20 18.36
N ASP A 128 0.90 6.26 18.20
CA ASP A 128 2.17 6.40 17.48
C ASP A 128 2.05 6.22 15.96
N LYS A 129 0.80 6.08 15.46
CA LYS A 129 0.46 5.79 14.06
C LYS A 129 0.99 4.45 13.55
N LYS A 130 1.28 3.51 14.45
CA LYS A 130 1.64 2.15 14.08
C LYS A 130 0.48 1.20 14.30
N ILE A 131 0.43 0.17 13.46
CA ILE A 131 -0.52 -0.91 13.64
C ILE A 131 -0.21 -1.65 14.94
N SER A 132 -1.16 -1.67 15.87
CA SER A 132 -1.03 -2.37 17.15
C SER A 132 -1.40 -3.85 17.02
N ASN A 133 -2.47 -4.14 16.30
CA ASN A 133 -2.93 -5.50 16.00
C ASN A 133 -3.91 -5.50 14.83
N ILE A 134 -4.13 -6.69 14.26
CA ILE A 134 -5.06 -6.94 13.16
C ILE A 134 -5.97 -8.09 13.55
N ALA A 135 -7.29 -7.89 13.44
CA ALA A 135 -8.26 -8.96 13.42
C ALA A 135 -8.57 -9.30 11.96
N ALA A 136 -7.85 -10.29 11.42
CA ALA A 136 -7.95 -10.66 10.02
C ALA A 136 -9.13 -11.60 9.77
N MET A 137 -9.71 -11.52 8.55
CA MET A 137 -10.77 -12.44 8.09
C MET A 137 -11.92 -12.59 9.08
N THR A 138 -12.38 -11.46 9.64
CA THR A 138 -13.47 -11.49 10.64
C THR A 138 -14.72 -12.15 10.07
N GLU A 139 -15.43 -12.93 10.91
CA GLU A 139 -16.61 -13.67 10.49
C GLU A 139 -17.79 -12.74 10.19
N PRO A 140 -18.36 -12.79 8.98
CA PRO A 140 -19.55 -12.00 8.63
C PRO A 140 -20.69 -12.20 9.61
N TYR A 141 -21.39 -11.11 9.94
CA TYR A 141 -22.52 -11.08 10.86
C TYR A 141 -22.23 -11.45 12.32
N SER A 142 -20.97 -11.72 12.69
CA SER A 142 -20.61 -12.01 14.08
C SER A 142 -20.96 -10.84 15.00
N LEU A 143 -21.50 -11.16 16.16
CA LEU A 143 -21.76 -10.21 17.26
C LEU A 143 -20.64 -10.26 18.33
N ASP A 144 -19.70 -11.19 18.19
CA ASP A 144 -18.55 -11.28 19.07
C ASP A 144 -17.56 -10.18 18.72
N PRO A 145 -17.24 -9.29 19.67
CA PRO A 145 -16.37 -8.16 19.36
C PRO A 145 -14.90 -8.57 19.26
N VAL A 146 -14.18 -7.92 18.35
CA VAL A 146 -12.73 -7.91 18.32
C VAL A 146 -12.21 -6.62 18.96
N TYR A 147 -11.03 -6.67 19.58
CA TYR A 147 -10.53 -5.60 20.44
C TYR A 147 -9.17 -5.09 19.96
N SER A 148 -8.93 -3.79 20.16
CA SER A 148 -7.60 -3.23 20.03
C SER A 148 -6.68 -3.67 21.18
N VAL A 149 -5.39 -3.78 20.89
CA VAL A 149 -4.32 -3.85 21.89
C VAL A 149 -3.91 -2.43 22.24
N GLY A 150 -4.42 -1.93 23.38
CA GLY A 150 -4.20 -0.55 23.82
C GLY A 150 -5.09 0.48 23.15
N ASN A 151 -4.76 1.76 23.39
CA ASN A 151 -5.47 2.90 22.83
C ASN A 151 -5.24 3.02 21.33
N VAL A 152 -6.22 3.58 20.60
CA VAL A 152 -6.15 3.73 19.16
C VAL A 152 -6.36 5.17 18.71
N LEU A 153 -5.58 5.59 17.73
CA LEU A 153 -5.75 6.83 16.98
C LEU A 153 -6.70 6.64 15.79
N GLY A 154 -6.77 5.42 15.26
CA GLY A 154 -7.67 5.05 14.19
C GLY A 154 -7.89 3.55 14.09
N VAL A 155 -8.95 3.17 13.37
CA VAL A 155 -9.20 1.79 12.96
C VAL A 155 -9.44 1.80 11.46
N LEU A 156 -8.70 0.96 10.73
CA LEU A 156 -8.85 0.80 9.28
C LEU A 156 -9.51 -0.54 9.00
N GLU A 157 -10.62 -0.51 8.26
CA GLU A 157 -11.27 -1.70 7.74
C GLU A 157 -10.95 -1.88 6.26
N LEU A 158 -10.44 -3.04 5.89
CA LEU A 158 -10.20 -3.50 4.53
C LEU A 158 -11.00 -4.78 4.26
N ARG A 159 -11.14 -5.19 3.00
CA ARG A 159 -11.70 -6.50 2.72
C ARG A 159 -10.87 -7.61 3.37
N GLY A 160 -11.55 -8.68 3.78
CA GLY A 160 -10.89 -9.80 4.46
C GLY A 160 -9.77 -10.44 3.63
N GLY A 161 -8.65 -10.73 4.28
CA GLY A 161 -7.43 -11.30 3.68
C GLY A 161 -6.53 -10.27 3.01
N ARG A 162 -6.94 -8.99 2.93
CA ARG A 162 -6.17 -7.99 2.22
C ARG A 162 -4.86 -7.63 2.92
N ALA A 163 -4.86 -7.62 4.23
CA ALA A 163 -3.64 -7.37 5.02
C ALA A 163 -2.58 -8.45 4.72
N GLU A 164 -2.96 -9.72 4.75
CA GLU A 164 -2.05 -10.84 4.44
C GLU A 164 -1.52 -10.79 2.99
N GLU A 165 -2.39 -10.54 2.01
CA GLU A 165 -2.01 -10.45 0.59
C GLU A 165 -0.98 -9.35 0.31
N LEU A 166 -1.01 -8.27 1.10
CA LEU A 166 -0.13 -7.11 0.95
C LEU A 166 1.05 -7.12 1.94
N GLY A 167 1.13 -8.13 2.83
CA GLY A 167 2.16 -8.20 3.85
C GLY A 167 2.08 -7.08 4.88
N ILE A 168 0.85 -6.60 5.19
CA ILE A 168 0.61 -5.60 6.23
C ILE A 168 0.63 -6.29 7.59
N GLU A 169 1.48 -5.80 8.49
CA GLU A 169 1.75 -6.42 9.78
C GLU A 169 1.68 -5.42 10.94
N PRO A 170 1.49 -5.90 12.19
CA PRO A 170 1.67 -5.06 13.36
C PRO A 170 3.08 -4.44 13.41
N GLY A 171 3.14 -3.13 13.65
CA GLY A 171 4.36 -2.34 13.62
C GLY A 171 4.50 -1.45 12.40
N ASP A 172 3.78 -1.74 11.30
CA ASP A 172 3.74 -0.87 10.12
C ASP A 172 3.15 0.49 10.44
N HIS A 173 3.64 1.53 9.76
CA HIS A 173 3.20 2.91 9.97
C HIS A 173 2.04 3.26 9.03
N VAL A 174 1.06 4.03 9.54
CA VAL A 174 -0.11 4.44 8.76
C VAL A 174 -0.23 5.97 8.74
N GLU A 175 -0.40 6.53 7.54
CA GLU A 175 -0.58 7.97 7.30
C GLU A 175 -1.91 8.23 6.61
N TRP A 176 -2.70 9.20 7.12
CA TRP A 176 -3.96 9.71 6.54
C TRP A 176 -4.23 11.15 6.95
#